data_ce11dc5a6e74060b18d4adf36d31bc60
#
_entry.id   ce11dc5a6e74060b18d4adf36d31bc60
#
_cell.length_a   1.000
_cell.length_b   1.000
_cell.length_c   1.000
_cell.angle_alpha   90.00
_cell.angle_beta   90.00
_cell.angle_gamma   90.00
#
_symmetry.space_group_name_H-M   'P 1'
#
loop_
_entity.id
_entity.type
_entity.pdbx_description
1 polymer ?
#
loop_
_entity_poly.entity_id
_entity_poly.type
_entity_poly.pdbx_seq_one_letter_code
_entity_poly.pdbx_strand_id
1 'polypeptide(L)'
;MKAEIDLYAPVKAFLEMQGYAVKGEIKGCDVVGVRGDDPPVIVELKRGFGLGLVLQGIDRLTLTDTVYLAVGEWRRRLDDVRKLCRRVGLGLLVVARKRVEVVLDPEPYTPRKNRKRSTALLGEHARRNGDPNRGGSTRVPIMTAYRQEALRCATLLQANGPMTLKALRAGGDVPRAAKILQDDVYGWFERKSRGVYGVSAGGVAGLDRFGRVE
;
A
#
# COMPACT_ATOMS: atom_id res chain seq x y z
N MET A 1 6.97 7.52 29.97
CA MET A 1 8.14 6.69 30.29
C MET A 1 9.36 7.31 29.66
N LYS A 2 10.44 7.54 30.45
CA LYS A 2 11.63 8.32 30.01
C LYS A 2 12.75 7.43 29.44
N ALA A 3 12.79 6.15 29.81
CA ALA A 3 13.83 5.21 29.41
C ALA A 3 13.25 3.86 28.95
N GLU A 4 14.01 3.05 28.21
CA GLU A 4 13.61 1.70 27.76
C GLU A 4 13.35 0.77 28.95
N ILE A 5 14.16 0.88 29.99
CA ILE A 5 14.00 0.10 31.24
C ILE A 5 12.62 0.27 31.88
N ASP A 6 11.97 1.42 31.66
CA ASP A 6 10.62 1.67 32.19
C ASP A 6 9.56 0.75 31.56
N LEU A 7 9.86 0.13 30.42
CA LEU A 7 8.98 -0.81 29.72
C LEU A 7 9.05 -2.22 30.32
N TYR A 8 10.15 -2.58 30.96
CA TYR A 8 10.39 -3.93 31.46
C TYR A 8 9.34 -4.37 32.47
N ALA A 9 9.15 -3.59 33.53
CA ALA A 9 8.23 -3.98 34.63
C ALA A 9 6.78 -4.18 34.18
N PRO A 10 6.18 -3.29 33.35
CA PRO A 10 4.85 -3.51 32.76
C PRO A 10 4.77 -4.75 31.89
N VAL A 11 5.75 -4.99 31.01
CA VAL A 11 5.77 -6.17 30.11
C VAL A 11 5.94 -7.45 30.93
N LYS A 12 6.83 -7.45 31.91
CA LYS A 12 7.00 -8.57 32.82
C LYS A 12 5.69 -8.92 33.53
N ALA A 13 5.05 -7.96 34.17
CA ALA A 13 3.78 -8.18 34.88
C ALA A 13 2.67 -8.66 33.92
N PHE A 14 2.63 -8.16 32.69
CA PHE A 14 1.67 -8.60 31.65
C PHE A 14 1.87 -10.08 31.28
N LEU A 15 3.10 -10.55 31.12
CA LEU A 15 3.40 -11.95 30.83
C LEU A 15 3.20 -12.86 32.05
N GLU A 16 3.57 -12.38 33.25
CA GLU A 16 3.37 -13.13 34.51
C GLU A 16 1.88 -13.38 34.79
N MET A 17 1.00 -12.40 34.50
CA MET A 17 -0.45 -12.62 34.59
C MET A 17 -0.98 -13.70 33.64
N GLN A 18 -0.25 -14.02 32.57
CA GLN A 18 -0.57 -15.11 31.64
C GLN A 18 0.11 -16.43 32.03
N GLY A 19 0.75 -16.50 33.20
CA GLY A 19 1.38 -17.71 33.74
C GLY A 19 2.81 -17.94 33.26
N TYR A 20 3.47 -16.97 32.64
CA TYR A 20 4.87 -17.10 32.26
C TYR A 20 5.82 -16.80 33.43
N ALA A 21 6.86 -17.61 33.57
CA ALA A 21 8.04 -17.27 34.38
C ALA A 21 8.94 -16.36 33.56
N VAL A 22 9.11 -15.08 33.98
CA VAL A 22 9.73 -14.04 33.16
C VAL A 22 11.08 -13.63 33.71
N LYS A 23 12.10 -13.59 32.83
CA LYS A 23 13.44 -13.06 33.13
C LYS A 23 13.87 -12.06 32.06
N GLY A 24 14.65 -11.07 32.47
CA GLY A 24 15.27 -10.10 31.56
C GLY A 24 16.71 -10.47 31.21
N GLU A 25 17.19 -9.90 30.12
CA GLU A 25 18.60 -9.99 29.66
C GLU A 25 19.10 -11.43 29.48
N ILE A 26 18.28 -12.29 28.87
CA ILE A 26 18.64 -13.68 28.61
C ILE A 26 19.22 -13.83 27.19
N LYS A 27 20.50 -14.12 27.10
CA LYS A 27 21.20 -14.33 25.81
C LYS A 27 20.99 -13.20 24.79
N GLY A 28 20.96 -11.95 25.29
CA GLY A 28 20.78 -10.77 24.48
C GLY A 28 19.32 -10.46 24.11
N CYS A 29 18.35 -11.21 24.65
CA CYS A 29 16.92 -10.88 24.56
C CYS A 29 16.52 -10.02 25.78
N ASP A 30 15.82 -8.91 25.56
CA ASP A 30 15.43 -7.99 26.63
C ASP A 30 14.50 -8.64 27.65
N VAL A 31 13.52 -9.44 27.16
CA VAL A 31 12.57 -10.18 28.02
C VAL A 31 12.32 -11.57 27.45
N VAL A 32 12.40 -12.58 28.30
CA VAL A 32 12.08 -13.97 27.96
C VAL A 32 11.07 -14.51 28.98
N GLY A 33 9.95 -15.04 28.50
CA GLY A 33 8.92 -15.72 29.27
C GLY A 33 8.83 -17.19 28.90
N VAL A 34 8.81 -18.07 29.91
CA VAL A 34 8.67 -19.51 29.73
C VAL A 34 7.45 -20.00 30.52
N ARG A 35 6.66 -20.89 29.92
CA ARG A 35 5.46 -21.48 30.57
C ARG A 35 5.38 -22.97 30.23
N GLY A 36 5.70 -23.81 31.22
CA GLY A 36 5.73 -25.27 31.01
C GLY A 36 6.57 -25.65 29.80
N ASP A 37 6.00 -26.47 28.92
CA ASP A 37 6.63 -26.96 27.70
C ASP A 37 6.29 -26.10 26.47
N ASP A 38 5.58 -24.97 26.65
CA ASP A 38 5.28 -24.04 25.54
C ASP A 38 6.57 -23.43 24.98
N PRO A 39 6.60 -23.08 23.67
CA PRO A 39 7.68 -22.27 23.11
C PRO A 39 7.87 -20.97 23.89
N PRO A 40 9.11 -20.50 24.08
CA PRO A 40 9.33 -19.27 24.83
C PRO A 40 8.73 -18.06 24.13
N VAL A 41 8.23 -17.11 24.91
CA VAL A 41 7.85 -15.77 24.43
C VAL A 41 9.05 -14.87 24.58
N ILE A 42 9.43 -14.17 23.52
CA ILE A 42 10.50 -13.17 23.52
C ILE A 42 9.89 -11.78 23.27
N VAL A 43 10.29 -10.78 24.03
CA VAL A 43 9.89 -9.39 23.80
C VAL A 43 11.11 -8.51 23.77
N GLU A 44 11.32 -7.80 22.67
CA GLU A 44 12.32 -6.76 22.53
C GLU A 44 11.71 -5.39 22.88
N LEU A 45 12.43 -4.61 23.67
CA LEU A 45 11.96 -3.34 24.24
C LEU A 45 12.63 -2.15 23.55
N LYS A 46 11.84 -1.15 23.15
CA LYS A 46 12.37 0.12 22.63
C LYS A 46 11.45 1.28 22.96
N ARG A 47 12.01 2.46 23.26
CA ARG A 47 11.19 3.66 23.51
C ARG A 47 10.26 4.00 22.35
N GLY A 48 10.72 3.80 21.13
CA GLY A 48 9.99 4.09 19.92
C GLY A 48 10.27 3.06 18.84
N PHE A 49 9.38 2.99 17.89
CA PHE A 49 9.49 2.04 16.77
C PHE A 49 10.57 2.50 15.78
N GLY A 50 11.44 1.60 15.38
CA GLY A 50 12.49 1.84 14.39
C GLY A 50 13.00 0.55 13.76
N LEU A 51 13.78 0.66 12.68
CA LEU A 51 14.29 -0.47 11.92
C LEU A 51 15.14 -1.41 12.81
N GLY A 52 15.97 -0.86 13.72
CA GLY A 52 16.79 -1.67 14.60
C GLY A 52 15.98 -2.63 15.46
N LEU A 53 14.84 -2.17 16.01
CA LEU A 53 13.93 -3.01 16.77
C LEU A 53 13.32 -4.13 15.92
N VAL A 54 12.94 -3.83 14.68
CA VAL A 54 12.40 -4.84 13.75
C VAL A 54 13.44 -5.90 13.44
N LEU A 55 14.69 -5.51 13.19
CA LEU A 55 15.78 -6.45 12.93
C LEU A 55 16.07 -7.35 14.13
N GLN A 56 16.10 -6.78 15.35
CA GLN A 56 16.20 -7.57 16.59
C GLN A 56 15.07 -8.62 16.66
N GLY A 57 13.81 -8.21 16.45
CA GLY A 57 12.68 -9.14 16.44
C GLY A 57 12.79 -10.24 15.38
N ILE A 58 13.24 -9.91 14.17
CA ILE A 58 13.47 -10.90 13.10
C ILE A 58 14.54 -11.91 13.51
N ASP A 59 15.62 -11.47 14.13
CA ASP A 59 16.67 -12.38 14.61
C ASP A 59 16.12 -13.33 15.68
N ARG A 60 15.19 -12.88 16.54
CA ARG A 60 14.54 -13.74 17.57
C ARG A 60 13.58 -14.75 16.96
N LEU A 61 13.02 -14.54 15.78
CA LEU A 61 12.20 -15.53 15.07
C LEU A 61 12.98 -16.82 14.72
N THR A 62 14.30 -16.79 14.81
CA THR A 62 15.12 -18.02 14.71
C THR A 62 15.04 -18.91 15.95
N LEU A 63 14.50 -18.39 17.07
CA LEU A 63 14.41 -19.06 18.36
C LEU A 63 12.97 -19.51 18.69
N THR A 64 11.98 -18.72 18.27
CA THR A 64 10.56 -18.98 18.52
C THR A 64 9.68 -18.16 17.58
N ASP A 65 8.48 -18.64 17.29
CA ASP A 65 7.48 -17.89 16.53
C ASP A 65 6.74 -16.83 17.38
N THR A 66 6.92 -16.85 18.70
CA THR A 66 6.22 -15.96 19.64
C THR A 66 7.13 -14.80 20.04
N VAL A 67 7.36 -13.89 19.08
CA VAL A 67 8.19 -12.70 19.27
C VAL A 67 7.37 -11.43 19.19
N TYR A 68 7.47 -10.59 20.24
CA TYR A 68 6.85 -9.27 20.28
C TYR A 68 7.88 -8.17 20.27
N LEU A 69 7.50 -7.07 19.65
CA LEU A 69 8.16 -5.77 19.79
C LEU A 69 7.34 -4.92 20.76
N ALA A 70 7.91 -4.46 21.85
CA ALA A 70 7.23 -3.58 22.80
C ALA A 70 7.80 -2.15 22.72
N VAL A 71 6.90 -1.20 22.49
CA VAL A 71 7.26 0.21 22.42
C VAL A 71 6.54 1.04 23.47
N GLY A 72 7.14 2.16 23.85
CA GLY A 72 6.50 3.15 24.71
C GLY A 72 5.28 3.76 24.02
N GLU A 73 4.56 4.64 24.71
CA GLU A 73 3.39 5.33 24.19
C GLU A 73 3.73 6.03 22.86
N TRP A 74 3.29 5.39 21.77
CA TRP A 74 3.57 5.83 20.43
C TRP A 74 2.38 5.46 19.52
N ARG A 75 1.79 6.45 18.86
CA ARG A 75 0.63 6.23 18.01
C ARG A 75 0.82 6.73 16.56
N ARG A 76 2.00 7.29 16.29
CA ARG A 76 2.27 7.82 14.95
C ARG A 76 2.43 6.68 13.94
N ARG A 77 1.62 6.68 12.88
CA ARG A 77 1.65 5.66 11.82
C ARG A 77 1.44 4.23 12.33
N LEU A 78 0.62 4.04 13.34
CA LEU A 78 0.41 2.74 13.98
C LEU A 78 -0.05 1.67 12.98
N ASP A 79 -0.91 2.02 12.01
CA ASP A 79 -1.38 1.09 10.99
C ASP A 79 -0.26 0.60 10.05
N ASP A 80 0.69 1.48 9.70
CA ASP A 80 1.84 1.09 8.86
C ASP A 80 2.74 0.12 9.64
N VAL A 81 2.99 0.39 10.91
CA VAL A 81 3.79 -0.46 11.78
C VAL A 81 3.11 -1.80 12.01
N ARG A 82 1.82 -1.81 12.30
CA ARG A 82 1.02 -3.04 12.43
C ARG A 82 1.07 -3.87 11.16
N LYS A 83 0.98 -3.22 9.99
CA LYS A 83 1.12 -3.88 8.70
C LYS A 83 2.53 -4.46 8.50
N LEU A 84 3.58 -3.73 8.90
CA LEU A 84 4.95 -4.22 8.81
C LEU A 84 5.16 -5.42 9.73
N CYS A 85 4.83 -5.32 11.02
CA CYS A 85 4.95 -6.42 11.98
C CYS A 85 4.22 -7.68 11.50
N ARG A 86 2.96 -7.54 11.03
CA ARG A 86 2.20 -8.66 10.45
C ARG A 86 2.92 -9.29 9.25
N ARG A 87 3.61 -8.50 8.41
CA ARG A 87 4.31 -9.00 7.23
C ARG A 87 5.58 -9.78 7.54
N VAL A 88 6.17 -9.53 8.68
CA VAL A 88 7.38 -10.22 9.14
C VAL A 88 7.10 -11.26 10.24
N GLY A 89 5.83 -11.43 10.64
CA GLY A 89 5.44 -12.43 11.64
C GLY A 89 5.61 -11.98 13.09
N LEU A 90 5.88 -10.70 13.34
CA LEU A 90 6.12 -10.16 14.68
C LEU A 90 4.84 -9.62 15.33
N GLY A 91 4.71 -9.82 16.64
CA GLY A 91 3.72 -9.14 17.47
C GLY A 91 4.11 -7.70 17.80
N LEU A 92 3.16 -6.92 18.27
CA LEU A 92 3.37 -5.53 18.68
C LEU A 92 2.63 -5.22 19.97
N LEU A 93 3.36 -4.77 20.96
CA LEU A 93 2.86 -4.28 22.25
C LEU A 93 3.11 -2.77 22.34
N VAL A 94 2.13 -2.06 22.88
CA VAL A 94 2.29 -0.64 23.25
C VAL A 94 2.15 -0.51 24.75
N VAL A 95 3.15 0.09 25.38
CA VAL A 95 3.17 0.29 26.83
C VAL A 95 2.88 1.76 27.15
N ALA A 96 1.68 2.01 27.68
CA ALA A 96 1.24 3.34 28.07
C ALA A 96 0.81 3.35 29.54
N ARG A 97 1.24 4.33 30.32
CA ARG A 97 0.86 4.51 31.74
C ARG A 97 0.94 3.21 32.56
N LYS A 98 2.03 2.44 32.36
CA LYS A 98 2.27 1.11 32.99
C LYS A 98 1.28 0.01 32.59
N ARG A 99 0.47 0.18 31.55
CA ARG A 99 -0.40 -0.83 30.97
C ARG A 99 0.16 -1.28 29.63
N VAL A 100 0.00 -2.56 29.34
CA VAL A 100 0.39 -3.14 28.04
C VAL A 100 -0.89 -3.32 27.20
N GLU A 101 -0.88 -2.77 26.01
CA GLU A 101 -1.89 -2.97 24.98
C GLU A 101 -1.32 -3.90 23.91
N VAL A 102 -1.98 -5.03 23.65
CA VAL A 102 -1.64 -5.90 22.53
C VAL A 102 -2.26 -5.32 21.26
N VAL A 103 -1.43 -4.77 20.40
CA VAL A 103 -1.84 -4.18 19.11
C VAL A 103 -1.92 -5.26 18.03
N LEU A 104 -1.02 -6.24 18.12
CA LEU A 104 -0.93 -7.35 17.18
C LEU A 104 -0.27 -8.55 17.88
N ASP A 105 -0.87 -9.71 17.75
CA ASP A 105 -0.22 -10.97 18.11
C ASP A 105 0.70 -11.46 16.98
N PRO A 106 1.82 -12.14 17.31
CA PRO A 106 2.70 -12.71 16.32
C PRO A 106 2.01 -13.87 15.60
N GLU A 107 2.07 -13.85 14.28
CA GLU A 107 1.54 -14.91 13.41
C GLU A 107 2.46 -15.13 12.24
N PRO A 108 2.82 -16.36 11.86
CA PRO A 108 3.54 -16.66 10.65
C PRO A 108 2.83 -16.08 9.42
N TYR A 109 3.54 -15.32 8.60
CA TYR A 109 2.95 -14.65 7.45
C TYR A 109 3.39 -15.26 6.14
N THR A 110 2.44 -15.76 5.36
CA THR A 110 2.67 -16.19 3.98
C THR A 110 2.12 -15.15 3.00
N PRO A 111 2.97 -14.51 2.18
CA PRO A 111 2.53 -13.51 1.20
C PRO A 111 1.57 -14.08 0.17
N ARG A 112 0.38 -13.51 0.05
CA ARG A 112 -0.58 -13.85 -1.01
C ARG A 112 -0.48 -12.83 -2.13
N LYS A 113 -0.22 -13.30 -3.36
CA LYS A 113 -0.21 -12.45 -4.55
C LYS A 113 -1.63 -12.00 -4.90
N ASN A 114 -1.81 -10.71 -5.11
CA ASN A 114 -3.07 -10.16 -5.59
C ASN A 114 -3.14 -10.27 -7.12
N ARG A 115 -3.73 -11.36 -7.62
CA ARG A 115 -3.85 -11.65 -9.06
C ARG A 115 -4.55 -10.51 -9.82
N LYS A 116 -5.63 -9.94 -9.27
CA LYS A 116 -6.36 -8.83 -9.90
C LYS A 116 -5.48 -7.61 -10.10
N ARG A 117 -4.70 -7.22 -9.08
CA ARG A 117 -3.76 -6.10 -9.19
C ARG A 117 -2.62 -6.39 -10.17
N SER A 118 -2.11 -7.62 -10.17
CA SER A 118 -1.06 -8.06 -11.10
C SER A 118 -1.57 -8.00 -12.55
N THR A 119 -2.77 -8.52 -12.84
CA THR A 119 -3.37 -8.44 -14.17
C THR A 119 -3.63 -7.00 -14.61
N ALA A 120 -4.11 -6.14 -13.71
CA ALA A 120 -4.31 -4.72 -14.01
C ALA A 120 -2.98 -4.00 -14.33
N LEU A 121 -1.91 -4.31 -13.58
CA LEU A 121 -0.57 -3.78 -13.82
C LEU A 121 -0.06 -4.19 -15.22
N LEU A 122 -0.10 -5.47 -15.53
CA LEU A 122 0.34 -6.00 -16.82
C LEU A 122 -0.52 -5.47 -17.97
N GLY A 123 -1.82 -5.36 -17.77
CA GLY A 123 -2.73 -4.79 -18.76
C GLY A 123 -2.48 -3.30 -19.01
N GLU A 124 -2.14 -2.52 -17.99
CA GLU A 124 -1.72 -1.11 -18.18
C GLU A 124 -0.41 -1.05 -18.96
N HIS A 125 0.58 -1.86 -18.59
CA HIS A 125 1.89 -1.91 -19.28
C HIS A 125 1.72 -2.28 -20.76
N ALA A 126 0.94 -3.31 -21.06
CA ALA A 126 0.76 -3.79 -22.44
C ALA A 126 0.02 -2.79 -23.34
N ARG A 127 -0.93 -2.01 -22.79
CA ARG A 127 -1.72 -1.04 -23.56
C ARG A 127 -1.07 0.33 -23.70
N ARG A 128 -0.12 0.66 -22.81
CA ARG A 128 0.55 1.95 -22.87
C ARG A 128 1.51 1.99 -24.05
N ASN A 129 1.37 2.98 -24.90
CA ASN A 129 2.29 3.21 -25.99
C ASN A 129 3.52 4.00 -25.50
N GLY A 130 4.70 3.45 -25.72
CA GLY A 130 5.97 4.06 -25.31
C GLY A 130 6.14 4.19 -23.78
N ASP A 131 7.13 4.97 -23.37
CA ASP A 131 7.43 5.27 -21.96
C ASP A 131 7.38 6.79 -21.69
N PRO A 132 6.17 7.37 -21.65
CA PRO A 132 6.01 8.82 -21.52
C PRO A 132 6.20 9.34 -20.08
N ASN A 133 6.30 8.45 -19.09
CA ASN A 133 6.43 8.85 -17.70
C ASN A 133 7.81 8.51 -17.15
N ARG A 134 8.40 9.44 -16.41
CA ARG A 134 9.63 9.15 -15.67
C ARG A 134 9.30 8.54 -14.32
N GLY A 135 9.89 7.37 -14.02
CA GLY A 135 9.75 6.73 -12.72
C GLY A 135 10.22 7.66 -11.58
N GLY A 136 9.53 7.60 -10.43
CA GLY A 136 9.85 8.47 -9.28
C GLY A 136 9.30 9.90 -9.38
N SER A 137 8.67 10.29 -10.47
CA SER A 137 8.03 11.60 -10.59
C SER A 137 6.89 11.75 -9.60
N THR A 138 6.79 12.92 -8.95
CA THR A 138 5.72 13.27 -8.02
C THR A 138 5.02 14.55 -8.48
N ARG A 139 3.71 14.66 -8.24
CA ARG A 139 2.88 15.84 -8.55
C ARG A 139 2.79 16.18 -10.04
N VAL A 140 3.16 15.26 -10.92
CA VAL A 140 3.03 15.40 -12.38
C VAL A 140 1.88 14.49 -12.84
N PRO A 141 0.97 14.96 -13.72
CA PRO A 141 -0.06 14.12 -14.30
C PRO A 141 0.54 12.95 -15.08
N ILE A 142 0.18 11.74 -14.69
CA ILE A 142 0.71 10.51 -15.31
C ILE A 142 -0.03 10.23 -16.62
N MET A 143 0.71 9.94 -17.68
CA MET A 143 0.18 9.43 -18.95
C MET A 143 -0.13 7.94 -18.78
N THR A 144 -1.41 7.59 -18.68
CA THR A 144 -1.90 6.21 -18.61
C THR A 144 -2.35 5.72 -19.98
N ALA A 145 -2.47 4.40 -20.18
CA ALA A 145 -3.06 3.85 -21.39
C ALA A 145 -4.45 4.44 -21.66
N TYR A 146 -5.29 4.56 -20.63
CA TYR A 146 -6.61 5.21 -20.74
C TYR A 146 -6.50 6.66 -21.24
N ARG A 147 -5.54 7.45 -20.72
CA ARG A 147 -5.34 8.84 -21.17
C ARG A 147 -4.87 8.91 -22.61
N GLN A 148 -3.96 8.03 -23.03
CA GLN A 148 -3.53 7.94 -24.41
C GLN A 148 -4.69 7.60 -25.35
N GLU A 149 -5.52 6.59 -24.99
CA GLU A 149 -6.72 6.22 -25.73
C GLU A 149 -7.75 7.39 -25.80
N ALA A 150 -7.94 8.11 -24.68
CA ALA A 150 -8.83 9.28 -24.65
C ALA A 150 -8.29 10.45 -25.50
N LEU A 151 -6.98 10.70 -25.48
CA LEU A 151 -6.35 11.71 -26.37
C LEU A 151 -6.51 11.34 -27.83
N ARG A 152 -6.34 10.09 -28.23
CA ARG A 152 -6.62 9.64 -29.61
C ARG A 152 -8.07 9.91 -30.03
N CYS A 153 -9.04 9.57 -29.17
CA CYS A 153 -10.43 9.92 -29.41
C CYS A 153 -10.63 11.44 -29.56
N ALA A 154 -10.05 12.23 -28.66
CA ALA A 154 -10.16 13.69 -28.71
C ALA A 154 -9.50 14.29 -29.97
N THR A 155 -8.33 13.78 -30.38
CA THR A 155 -7.65 14.20 -31.61
C THR A 155 -8.53 13.96 -32.86
N LEU A 156 -9.13 12.76 -32.95
CA LEU A 156 -10.02 12.46 -34.08
C LEU A 156 -11.27 13.33 -34.11
N LEU A 157 -11.88 13.54 -32.94
CA LEU A 157 -13.07 14.39 -32.82
C LEU A 157 -12.78 15.85 -33.09
N GLN A 158 -11.58 16.33 -32.74
CA GLN A 158 -11.15 17.69 -33.05
C GLN A 158 -10.90 17.89 -34.54
N ALA A 159 -10.31 16.87 -35.20
CA ALA A 159 -9.97 16.96 -36.63
C ALA A 159 -11.19 16.77 -37.54
N ASN A 160 -12.12 15.89 -37.18
CA ASN A 160 -13.22 15.49 -38.07
C ASN A 160 -14.62 15.97 -37.61
N GLY A 161 -14.69 16.69 -36.48
CA GLY A 161 -15.96 17.05 -35.89
C GLY A 161 -16.65 15.87 -35.16
N PRO A 162 -17.95 15.98 -34.88
CA PRO A 162 -18.68 14.91 -34.19
C PRO A 162 -18.71 13.59 -34.97
N MET A 163 -18.37 12.48 -34.32
CA MET A 163 -18.27 11.15 -34.93
C MET A 163 -19.13 10.10 -34.20
N THR A 164 -19.52 9.05 -34.92
CA THR A 164 -20.14 7.87 -34.33
C THR A 164 -19.11 7.01 -33.61
N LEU A 165 -19.56 6.22 -32.62
CA LEU A 165 -18.69 5.26 -31.94
C LEU A 165 -18.03 4.24 -32.89
N LYS A 166 -18.75 3.85 -33.97
CA LYS A 166 -18.22 2.97 -34.99
C LYS A 166 -17.05 3.59 -35.73
N ALA A 167 -17.21 4.86 -36.16
CA ALA A 167 -16.18 5.61 -36.89
C ALA A 167 -14.94 5.85 -35.98
N LEU A 168 -15.14 6.21 -34.71
CA LEU A 168 -14.04 6.39 -33.77
C LEU A 168 -13.22 5.12 -33.53
N ARG A 169 -13.88 3.96 -33.41
CA ARG A 169 -13.17 2.69 -33.27
C ARG A 169 -12.31 2.36 -34.49
N ALA A 170 -12.87 2.56 -35.67
CA ALA A 170 -12.17 2.25 -36.92
C ALA A 170 -11.01 3.23 -37.21
N GLY A 171 -11.22 4.54 -36.98
CA GLY A 171 -10.23 5.57 -37.32
C GLY A 171 -9.13 5.77 -36.29
N GLY A 172 -9.36 5.38 -35.02
CA GLY A 172 -8.42 5.66 -33.92
C GLY A 172 -7.70 4.47 -33.35
N ASP A 173 -7.95 3.26 -33.87
CA ASP A 173 -7.48 2.02 -33.22
C ASP A 173 -7.73 2.02 -31.70
N VAL A 174 -8.94 2.46 -31.30
CA VAL A 174 -9.35 2.53 -29.90
C VAL A 174 -10.54 1.59 -29.69
N PRO A 175 -10.31 0.30 -29.48
CA PRO A 175 -11.39 -0.69 -29.29
C PRO A 175 -12.35 -0.31 -28.16
N ARG A 176 -11.82 0.40 -27.13
CA ARG A 176 -12.55 0.83 -25.94
C ARG A 176 -13.20 2.21 -26.06
N ALA A 177 -13.22 2.83 -27.25
CA ALA A 177 -13.78 4.17 -27.46
C ALA A 177 -15.16 4.36 -26.83
N ALA A 178 -16.07 3.37 -26.98
CA ALA A 178 -17.41 3.46 -26.38
C ALA A 178 -17.37 3.67 -24.87
N LYS A 179 -16.55 2.89 -24.16
CA LYS A 179 -16.42 3.01 -22.71
C LYS A 179 -15.75 4.32 -22.32
N ILE A 180 -14.73 4.75 -23.05
CA ILE A 180 -13.99 5.99 -22.79
C ILE A 180 -14.91 7.21 -22.90
N LEU A 181 -15.74 7.26 -23.98
CA LEU A 181 -16.65 8.37 -24.20
C LEU A 181 -17.86 8.35 -23.24
N GLN A 182 -18.30 7.16 -22.80
CA GLN A 182 -19.38 7.03 -21.83
C GLN A 182 -18.94 7.37 -20.40
N ASP A 183 -17.76 6.85 -19.98
CA ASP A 183 -17.23 7.10 -18.65
C ASP A 183 -16.73 8.55 -18.50
N ASP A 184 -16.22 9.13 -19.57
CA ASP A 184 -15.69 10.50 -19.68
C ASP A 184 -14.97 11.02 -18.43
N VAL A 185 -14.02 10.23 -17.94
CA VAL A 185 -13.31 10.45 -16.67
C VAL A 185 -12.67 11.85 -16.58
N TYR A 186 -12.38 12.46 -17.73
CA TYR A 186 -11.71 13.76 -17.80
C TYR A 186 -12.62 14.93 -18.21
N GLY A 187 -13.90 14.68 -18.54
CA GLY A 187 -14.80 15.68 -19.06
C GLY A 187 -14.41 16.20 -20.46
N TRP A 188 -13.78 15.33 -21.28
CA TRP A 188 -13.24 15.72 -22.58
C TRP A 188 -14.22 15.54 -23.76
N PHE A 189 -15.37 14.92 -23.50
CA PHE A 189 -16.31 14.54 -24.55
C PHE A 189 -17.71 15.09 -24.25
N GLU A 190 -18.47 15.37 -25.32
CA GLU A 190 -19.86 15.73 -25.21
C GLU A 190 -20.69 14.88 -26.19
N ARG A 191 -21.85 14.44 -25.71
CA ARG A 191 -22.81 13.70 -26.54
C ARG A 191 -23.65 14.66 -27.35
N LYS A 192 -23.47 14.67 -28.68
CA LYS A 192 -24.26 15.54 -29.61
C LYS A 192 -25.61 14.92 -29.97
N SER A 193 -25.68 13.59 -30.16
CA SER A 193 -26.90 12.83 -30.40
C SER A 193 -26.73 11.37 -29.96
N ARG A 194 -27.71 10.51 -30.23
CA ARG A 194 -27.63 9.08 -29.90
C ARG A 194 -26.45 8.43 -30.64
N GLY A 195 -25.41 8.05 -29.88
CA GLY A 195 -24.23 7.37 -30.42
C GLY A 195 -23.22 8.27 -31.15
N VAL A 196 -23.43 9.59 -31.16
CA VAL A 196 -22.55 10.57 -31.74
C VAL A 196 -21.94 11.46 -30.66
N TYR A 197 -20.62 11.60 -30.67
CA TYR A 197 -19.87 12.37 -29.68
C TYR A 197 -19.01 13.42 -30.35
N GLY A 198 -18.76 14.52 -29.65
CA GLY A 198 -17.84 15.59 -30.02
C GLY A 198 -16.81 15.80 -28.92
N VAL A 199 -15.76 16.54 -29.21
CA VAL A 199 -14.78 17.02 -28.21
C VAL A 199 -15.37 18.22 -27.48
N SER A 200 -15.22 18.25 -26.16
CA SER A 200 -15.61 19.39 -25.32
C SER A 200 -14.49 20.44 -25.26
N ALA A 201 -14.75 21.62 -24.71
CA ALA A 201 -13.71 22.60 -24.40
C ALA A 201 -12.64 22.03 -23.47
N GLY A 202 -13.02 21.15 -22.50
CA GLY A 202 -12.09 20.43 -21.68
C GLY A 202 -11.21 19.43 -22.45
N GLY A 203 -11.74 18.83 -23.50
CA GLY A 203 -11.00 17.95 -24.39
C GLY A 203 -9.97 18.70 -25.22
N VAL A 204 -10.32 19.88 -25.75
CA VAL A 204 -9.38 20.76 -26.46
C VAL A 204 -8.23 21.17 -25.52
N ALA A 205 -8.54 21.65 -24.33
CA ALA A 205 -7.53 21.99 -23.31
C ALA A 205 -6.66 20.77 -22.90
N GLY A 206 -7.23 19.58 -22.90
CA GLY A 206 -6.53 18.32 -22.68
C GLY A 206 -5.50 18.03 -23.78
N LEU A 207 -5.87 18.24 -25.04
CA LEU A 207 -4.96 18.10 -26.18
C LEU A 207 -3.81 19.11 -26.15
N ASP A 208 -4.09 20.37 -25.79
CA ASP A 208 -3.07 21.40 -25.65
C ASP A 208 -2.08 21.06 -24.53
N ARG A 209 -2.57 20.51 -23.43
CA ARG A 209 -1.77 20.15 -22.27
C ARG A 209 -0.88 18.92 -22.44
N PHE A 210 -1.42 17.87 -23.08
CA PHE A 210 -0.78 16.55 -23.13
C PHE A 210 -0.22 16.22 -24.50
N GLY A 211 -0.49 17.03 -25.50
CA GLY A 211 -0.12 16.81 -26.89
C GLY A 211 -1.12 15.89 -27.61
N ARG A 212 -1.08 15.95 -28.94
CA ARG A 212 -1.82 15.03 -29.81
C ARG A 212 -1.11 13.68 -29.81
N VAL A 213 -1.86 12.62 -29.74
CA VAL A 213 -1.34 11.23 -29.83
C VAL A 213 -1.71 10.70 -31.21
N GLU A 214 -0.70 10.37 -31.99
CA GLU A 214 -0.85 9.68 -33.27
C GLU A 214 -1.29 8.21 -33.09
#